data_0ccfc18763c04fa5d6e6c882704e37a3
#
_entry.id   0ccfc18763c04fa5d6e6c882704e37a3
#
_cell.length_a   1.000
_cell.length_b   1.000
_cell.length_c   1.000
_cell.angle_alpha   90.00
_cell.angle_beta   90.00
_cell.angle_gamma   90.00
#
_symmetry.space_group_name_H-M   'P 1'
#
loop_
_entity.id
_entity.type
_entity.pdbx_description
1 polymer ?
#
loop_
_entity_poly.entity_id
_entity_poly.type
_entity_poly.pdbx_seq_one_letter_code
_entity_poly.pdbx_strand_id
1 'polypeptide(L)'
;MKINELLQNLFPQGHSVQIQGKVLLGQARIALGEISVMGTTEAALIDHDIALQLAGEVLNVIEKTPQRPILFLVDTAGQILSRGAELLCLNKTFAHLAQAVDLARSQGHPTFALVTANAVSGGFLAFGLMADRTDALAGTEVRVMDLKAMSRVTKIDHTRLTELAQSSPIFAPGAENY
;
A
#
# COMPACT_ATOMS: atom_id res chain seq x y z
N MET A 1 -8.13 -9.40 -11.84
CA MET A 1 -9.35 -8.55 -11.86
C MET A 1 -8.96 -7.13 -12.18
N LYS A 2 -9.70 -6.42 -13.04
CA LYS A 2 -9.42 -5.01 -13.34
C LYS A 2 -9.85 -4.14 -12.15
N ILE A 3 -9.12 -3.06 -11.87
CA ILE A 3 -9.39 -2.20 -10.70
C ILE A 3 -10.82 -1.64 -10.66
N ASN A 4 -11.37 -1.24 -11.80
CA ASN A 4 -12.75 -0.76 -11.85
C ASN A 4 -13.78 -1.83 -11.49
N GLU A 5 -13.56 -3.07 -11.89
CA GLU A 5 -14.41 -4.21 -11.52
C GLU A 5 -14.30 -4.49 -10.01
N LEU A 6 -13.09 -4.41 -9.47
CA LEU A 6 -12.86 -4.53 -8.03
C LEU A 6 -13.63 -3.45 -7.26
N LEU A 7 -13.52 -2.19 -7.67
CA LEU A 7 -14.21 -1.08 -7.01
C LEU A 7 -15.75 -1.25 -7.04
N GLN A 8 -16.31 -1.71 -8.15
CA GLN A 8 -17.74 -2.00 -8.25
C GLN A 8 -18.17 -3.13 -7.31
N ASN A 9 -17.35 -4.17 -7.18
CA ASN A 9 -17.63 -5.30 -6.30
C ASN A 9 -17.50 -4.93 -4.81
N LEU A 10 -16.49 -4.13 -4.46
CA LEU A 10 -16.27 -3.65 -3.10
C LEU A 10 -17.34 -2.65 -2.65
N PHE A 11 -17.82 -1.81 -3.58
CA PHE A 11 -18.72 -0.70 -3.25
C PHE A 11 -20.02 -0.74 -4.06
N PRO A 12 -20.87 -1.78 -3.86
CA PRO A 12 -22.13 -1.90 -4.60
C PRO A 12 -23.11 -0.76 -4.31
N GLN A 13 -22.94 0.00 -3.22
CA GLN A 13 -23.73 1.18 -2.89
C GLN A 13 -23.23 2.47 -3.56
N GLY A 14 -22.15 2.38 -4.34
CA GLY A 14 -21.54 3.45 -5.10
C GLY A 14 -20.25 4.00 -4.52
N HIS A 15 -19.45 4.57 -5.40
CA HIS A 15 -18.18 5.24 -5.07
C HIS A 15 -17.89 6.38 -6.05
N SER A 16 -17.02 7.30 -5.61
CA SER A 16 -16.47 8.39 -6.42
C SER A 16 -14.94 8.27 -6.57
N VAL A 17 -14.40 7.06 -6.40
CA VAL A 17 -12.95 6.81 -6.54
C VAL A 17 -12.51 7.08 -7.96
N GLN A 18 -11.52 7.95 -8.10
CA GLN A 18 -10.87 8.30 -9.36
C GLN A 18 -9.45 7.73 -9.40
N ILE A 19 -8.99 7.42 -10.59
CA ILE A 19 -7.64 6.94 -10.85
C ILE A 19 -6.86 8.07 -11.52
N GLN A 20 -5.80 8.53 -10.87
CA GLN A 20 -4.90 9.55 -11.40
C GLN A 20 -3.50 8.93 -11.54
N GLY A 21 -3.13 8.59 -12.76
CA GLY A 21 -1.93 7.76 -13.00
C GLY A 21 -2.08 6.40 -12.32
N LYS A 22 -1.29 6.16 -11.28
CA LYS A 22 -1.35 4.92 -10.47
C LYS A 22 -1.91 5.14 -9.07
N VAL A 23 -2.44 6.30 -8.78
CA VAL A 23 -3.03 6.64 -7.47
C VAL A 23 -4.54 6.58 -7.54
N LEU A 24 -5.15 6.01 -6.52
CA LEU A 24 -6.59 5.91 -6.30
C LEU A 24 -6.97 6.90 -5.21
N LEU A 25 -7.92 7.80 -5.47
CA LEU A 25 -8.43 8.74 -4.47
C LEU A 25 -9.93 8.93 -4.63
N GLY A 26 -10.66 8.92 -3.52
CA GLY A 26 -12.08 9.23 -3.51
C GLY A 26 -12.79 8.75 -2.26
N GLN A 27 -14.07 8.51 -2.42
CA GLN A 27 -14.97 8.09 -1.34
C GLN A 27 -15.85 6.95 -1.81
N ALA A 28 -16.32 6.15 -0.87
CA ALA A 28 -17.28 5.10 -1.15
C ALA A 28 -18.33 5.02 -0.04
N ARG A 29 -19.48 4.48 -0.37
CA ARG A 29 -20.56 4.22 0.57
C ARG A 29 -20.61 2.74 0.90
N ILE A 30 -20.63 2.44 2.20
CA ILE A 30 -20.81 1.11 2.75
C ILE A 30 -22.00 1.10 3.71
N ALA A 31 -22.39 -0.07 4.22
CA ALA A 31 -23.53 -0.19 5.14
C ALA A 31 -23.36 0.64 6.43
N LEU A 32 -22.12 0.90 6.86
CA LEU A 32 -21.81 1.68 8.07
C LEU A 32 -21.66 3.18 7.82
N GLY A 33 -21.79 3.65 6.57
CA GLY A 33 -21.66 5.05 6.20
C GLY A 33 -20.64 5.31 5.09
N GLU A 34 -20.13 6.53 5.02
CA GLU A 34 -19.12 6.91 4.05
C GLU A 34 -17.72 6.62 4.55
N ILE A 35 -16.85 6.17 3.66
CA ILE A 35 -15.44 5.94 3.89
C ILE A 35 -14.59 6.71 2.87
N SER A 36 -13.40 7.11 3.26
CA SER A 36 -12.38 7.59 2.33
C SER A 36 -11.63 6.40 1.75
N VAL A 37 -11.42 6.40 0.44
CA VAL A 37 -10.70 5.34 -0.28
C VAL A 37 -9.51 5.95 -0.98
N MET A 38 -8.33 5.44 -0.70
CA MET A 38 -7.09 5.87 -1.35
C MET A 38 -6.12 4.71 -1.50
N GLY A 39 -5.10 4.87 -2.33
CA GLY A 39 -4.11 3.83 -2.50
C GLY A 39 -3.45 3.83 -3.86
N THR A 40 -2.97 2.67 -4.26
CA THR A 40 -2.22 2.49 -5.51
C THR A 40 -2.71 1.30 -6.31
N THR A 41 -2.45 1.32 -7.62
CA THR A 41 -2.80 0.28 -8.59
C THR A 41 -1.69 0.06 -9.61
N GLU A 42 -1.80 -1.00 -10.42
CA GLU A 42 -0.87 -1.32 -11.50
C GLU A 42 0.58 -1.46 -11.04
N ALA A 43 0.78 -2.15 -9.91
CA ALA A 43 2.09 -2.37 -9.32
C ALA A 43 2.90 -1.06 -9.23
N ALA A 44 2.32 -0.01 -8.64
CA ALA A 44 2.93 1.30 -8.56
C ALA A 44 4.32 1.24 -7.93
N LEU A 45 5.32 1.83 -8.58
CA LEU A 45 6.58 2.19 -7.92
C LEU A 45 6.36 3.53 -7.22
N ILE A 46 6.37 3.50 -5.90
CA ILE A 46 6.08 4.69 -5.10
C ILE A 46 7.30 5.59 -5.07
N ASP A 47 7.13 6.80 -5.55
CA ASP A 47 8.09 7.89 -5.53
C ASP A 47 7.66 9.00 -4.55
N HIS A 48 8.33 10.14 -4.59
CA HIS A 48 8.00 11.32 -3.78
C HIS A 48 6.57 11.81 -4.03
N ASP A 49 6.18 11.90 -5.30
CA ASP A 49 4.89 12.49 -5.68
C ASP A 49 3.73 11.64 -5.19
N ILE A 50 3.79 10.33 -5.43
CA ILE A 50 2.77 9.37 -4.95
C ILE A 50 2.70 9.38 -3.42
N ALA A 51 3.85 9.32 -2.73
CA ALA A 51 3.88 9.28 -1.27
C ALA A 51 3.33 10.58 -0.65
N LEU A 52 3.69 11.74 -1.22
CA LEU A 52 3.19 13.05 -0.76
C LEU A 52 1.71 13.22 -1.08
N GLN A 53 1.23 12.73 -2.23
CA GLN A 53 -0.18 12.77 -2.59
C GLN A 53 -1.03 11.94 -1.62
N LEU A 54 -0.59 10.72 -1.29
CA LEU A 54 -1.28 9.88 -0.31
C LEU A 54 -1.25 10.51 1.09
N ALA A 55 -0.10 11.01 1.54
CA ALA A 55 0.02 11.68 2.83
C ALA A 55 -0.89 12.92 2.92
N GLY A 56 -0.90 13.74 1.87
CA GLY A 56 -1.75 14.93 1.78
C GLY A 56 -3.24 14.57 1.85
N GLU A 57 -3.66 13.48 1.21
CA GLU A 57 -5.06 13.06 1.28
C GLU A 57 -5.43 12.51 2.67
N VAL A 58 -4.54 11.77 3.33
CA VAL A 58 -4.76 11.35 4.72
C VAL A 58 -4.96 12.56 5.62
N LEU A 59 -4.10 13.58 5.53
CA LEU A 59 -4.19 14.80 6.30
C LEU A 59 -5.48 15.59 5.99
N ASN A 60 -5.90 15.62 4.72
CA ASN A 60 -7.14 16.23 4.28
C ASN A 60 -8.38 15.53 4.88
N VAL A 61 -8.36 14.20 4.98
CA VAL A 61 -9.41 13.43 5.66
C VAL A 61 -9.47 13.77 7.14
N ILE A 62 -8.33 13.85 7.82
CA ILE A 62 -8.23 14.22 9.24
C ILE A 62 -8.85 15.60 9.47
N GLU A 63 -8.54 16.58 8.63
CA GLU A 63 -9.00 17.94 8.78
C GLU A 63 -10.50 18.11 8.50
N LYS A 64 -10.99 17.48 7.42
CA LYS A 64 -12.33 17.77 6.90
C LYS A 64 -13.42 16.80 7.34
N THR A 65 -13.06 15.59 7.72
CA THR A 65 -14.04 14.53 8.00
C THR A 65 -13.67 13.72 9.25
N PRO A 66 -13.82 14.31 10.44
CA PRO A 66 -13.43 13.66 11.69
C PRO A 66 -13.98 12.22 11.81
N GLN A 67 -13.13 11.31 12.25
CA GLN A 67 -13.46 9.89 12.50
C GLN A 67 -13.93 9.10 11.28
N ARG A 68 -13.88 9.66 10.06
CA ARG A 68 -14.23 8.92 8.84
C ARG A 68 -13.24 7.77 8.63
N PRO A 69 -13.70 6.53 8.42
CA PRO A 69 -12.82 5.41 8.14
C PRO A 69 -12.04 5.61 6.84
N ILE A 70 -10.80 5.14 6.82
CA ILE A 70 -9.91 5.19 5.65
C ILE A 70 -9.63 3.76 5.18
N LEU A 71 -9.88 3.49 3.91
CA LEU A 71 -9.48 2.24 3.25
C LEU A 71 -8.33 2.51 2.29
N PHE A 72 -7.21 1.84 2.53
CA PHE A 72 -6.07 1.81 1.63
C PHE A 72 -6.17 0.61 0.69
N LEU A 73 -6.21 0.84 -0.62
CA LEU A 73 -6.09 -0.20 -1.64
C LEU A 73 -4.62 -0.32 -2.05
N VAL A 74 -4.03 -1.50 -1.88
CA VAL A 74 -2.60 -1.69 -2.04
C VAL A 74 -2.30 -2.55 -3.26
N ASP A 75 -1.65 -1.95 -4.24
CA ASP A 75 -0.97 -2.65 -5.33
C ASP A 75 0.30 -1.88 -5.68
N THR A 76 1.42 -2.30 -5.10
CA THR A 76 2.71 -1.63 -5.24
C THR A 76 3.86 -2.60 -5.45
N ALA A 77 4.75 -2.28 -6.39
CA ALA A 77 6.04 -2.96 -6.56
C ALA A 77 7.13 -2.43 -5.62
N GLY A 78 6.76 -1.62 -4.63
CA GLY A 78 7.67 -1.03 -3.65
C GLY A 78 8.05 0.41 -3.98
N GLN A 79 9.09 0.90 -3.34
CA GLN A 79 9.64 2.23 -3.61
C GLN A 79 10.46 2.26 -4.90
N ILE A 80 10.50 3.43 -5.53
CA ILE A 80 11.42 3.67 -6.64
C ILE A 80 12.87 3.58 -6.16
N LEU A 81 13.69 2.82 -6.88
CA LEU A 81 15.12 2.67 -6.59
C LEU A 81 15.91 3.51 -7.59
N SER A 82 16.14 4.77 -7.26
CA SER A 82 16.95 5.67 -8.08
C SER A 82 17.82 6.57 -7.22
N ARG A 83 19.02 6.86 -7.71
CA ARG A 83 19.96 7.78 -7.04
C ARG A 83 19.34 9.17 -6.83
N GLY A 84 18.55 9.64 -7.79
CA GLY A 84 17.87 10.95 -7.70
C GLY A 84 16.86 10.99 -6.54
N ALA A 85 16.03 9.94 -6.41
CA ALA A 85 15.07 9.84 -5.32
C ALA A 85 15.77 9.78 -3.94
N GLU A 86 16.85 9.01 -3.84
CA GLU A 86 17.62 8.91 -2.59
C GLU A 86 18.29 10.24 -2.21
N LEU A 87 18.83 10.98 -3.18
CA LEU A 87 19.42 12.31 -2.94
C LEU A 87 18.37 13.33 -2.47
N LEU A 88 17.11 13.17 -2.87
CA LEU A 88 15.98 13.97 -2.41
C LEU A 88 15.37 13.43 -1.10
N CYS A 89 16.03 12.50 -0.44
CA CYS A 89 15.61 11.92 0.83
C CYS A 89 14.23 11.22 0.75
N LEU A 90 14.06 10.29 -0.19
CA LEU A 90 12.84 9.49 -0.34
C LEU A 90 12.37 8.87 0.98
N ASN A 91 13.30 8.42 1.82
CA ASN A 91 13.03 7.88 3.14
C ASN A 91 12.26 8.86 4.05
N LYS A 92 12.51 10.17 3.95
CA LYS A 92 11.78 11.18 4.73
C LYS A 92 10.35 11.33 4.23
N THR A 93 10.14 11.24 2.93
CA THR A 93 8.80 11.29 2.33
C THR A 93 7.97 10.08 2.75
N PHE A 94 8.58 8.91 2.79
CA PHE A 94 7.92 7.69 3.30
C PHE A 94 7.63 7.79 4.80
N ALA A 95 8.56 8.31 5.58
CA ALA A 95 8.32 8.57 7.01
C ALA A 95 7.16 9.55 7.22
N HIS A 96 7.05 10.59 6.38
CA HIS A 96 5.93 11.53 6.41
C HIS A 96 4.59 10.85 6.10
N LEU A 97 4.53 9.98 5.09
CA LEU A 97 3.33 9.19 4.80
C LEU A 97 2.95 8.29 5.99
N ALA A 98 3.91 7.56 6.54
CA ALA A 98 3.67 6.70 7.69
C ALA A 98 3.19 7.49 8.91
N GLN A 99 3.76 8.66 9.17
CA GLN A 99 3.33 9.57 10.24
C GLN A 99 1.92 10.12 10.01
N ALA A 100 1.53 10.41 8.77
CA ALA A 100 0.17 10.85 8.45
C ALA A 100 -0.85 9.73 8.76
N VAL A 101 -0.55 8.48 8.41
CA VAL A 101 -1.41 7.33 8.75
C VAL A 101 -1.49 7.13 10.26
N ASP A 102 -0.37 7.21 10.97
CA ASP A 102 -0.34 7.06 12.43
C ASP A 102 -1.12 8.21 13.12
N LEU A 103 -1.02 9.43 12.60
CA LEU A 103 -1.81 10.56 13.08
C LEU A 103 -3.32 10.31 12.88
N ALA A 104 -3.74 9.81 11.72
CA ALA A 104 -5.15 9.47 11.48
C ALA A 104 -5.66 8.46 12.52
N ARG A 105 -4.91 7.40 12.77
CA ARG A 105 -5.22 6.38 13.79
C ARG A 105 -5.31 6.99 15.18
N SER A 106 -4.32 7.80 15.57
CA SER A 106 -4.30 8.44 16.89
C SER A 106 -5.45 9.43 17.12
N GLN A 107 -6.00 9.98 16.04
CA GLN A 107 -7.20 10.85 16.07
C GLN A 107 -8.51 10.09 15.92
N GLY A 108 -8.49 8.78 15.95
CA GLY A 108 -9.66 7.92 15.95
C GLY A 108 -10.29 7.66 14.58
N HIS A 109 -9.53 7.82 13.50
CA HIS A 109 -9.92 7.34 12.18
C HIS A 109 -9.62 5.84 12.08
N PRO A 110 -10.64 4.97 11.96
CA PRO A 110 -10.38 3.55 11.69
C PRO A 110 -9.67 3.40 10.34
N THR A 111 -8.57 2.68 10.31
CA THR A 111 -7.76 2.50 9.09
C THR A 111 -7.71 1.03 8.70
N PHE A 112 -7.99 0.76 7.44
CA PHE A 112 -7.97 -0.57 6.86
C PHE A 112 -7.11 -0.57 5.61
N ALA A 113 -6.42 -1.67 5.36
CA ALA A 113 -5.71 -1.88 4.10
C ALA A 113 -6.16 -3.19 3.46
N LEU A 114 -6.38 -3.16 2.15
CA LEU A 114 -6.66 -4.33 1.34
C LEU A 114 -5.60 -4.47 0.26
N VAL A 115 -4.79 -5.53 0.35
CA VAL A 115 -3.85 -5.88 -0.71
C VAL A 115 -4.65 -6.46 -1.87
N THR A 116 -4.60 -5.79 -3.03
CA THR A 116 -5.39 -6.14 -4.21
C THR A 116 -4.60 -6.90 -5.28
N ALA A 117 -3.27 -6.79 -5.25
CA ALA A 117 -2.35 -7.52 -6.11
C ALA A 117 -0.97 -7.68 -5.45
N ASN A 118 -0.12 -6.66 -5.48
CA ASN A 118 1.22 -6.72 -4.93
C ASN A 118 1.37 -5.81 -3.71
N ALA A 119 2.06 -6.28 -2.69
CA ALA A 119 2.43 -5.51 -1.51
C ALA A 119 3.92 -5.72 -1.24
N VAL A 120 4.75 -4.85 -1.82
CA VAL A 120 6.20 -5.03 -1.83
C VAL A 120 6.90 -3.92 -1.04
N SER A 121 7.83 -4.33 -0.17
CA SER A 121 8.85 -3.48 0.44
C SER A 121 8.30 -2.22 1.14
N GLY A 122 9.11 -1.15 1.19
CA GLY A 122 8.79 0.11 1.84
C GLY A 122 7.51 0.79 1.33
N GLY A 123 7.17 0.57 0.05
CA GLY A 123 5.91 1.06 -0.51
C GLY A 123 4.68 0.54 0.24
N PHE A 124 4.65 -0.76 0.53
CA PHE A 124 3.59 -1.36 1.34
C PHE A 124 3.67 -0.95 2.82
N LEU A 125 4.89 -0.95 3.37
CA LEU A 125 5.09 -0.65 4.80
C LEU A 125 4.60 0.75 5.18
N ALA A 126 4.78 1.76 4.30
CA ALA A 126 4.54 3.15 4.64
C ALA A 126 3.06 3.52 4.82
N PHE A 127 2.13 2.77 4.23
CA PHE A 127 0.69 3.04 4.39
C PHE A 127 -0.15 1.78 4.59
N GLY A 128 0.09 0.71 3.84
CA GLY A 128 -0.72 -0.51 3.94
C GLY A 128 -0.55 -1.22 5.28
N LEU A 129 0.70 -1.48 5.68
CA LEU A 129 0.97 -2.18 6.95
C LEU A 129 0.83 -1.28 8.18
N MET A 130 0.76 0.04 7.99
CA MET A 130 0.48 1.01 9.07
C MET A 130 -1.00 1.04 9.49
N ALA A 131 -1.91 0.45 8.71
CA ALA A 131 -3.33 0.41 9.03
C ALA A 131 -3.62 -0.42 10.30
N ASP A 132 -4.76 -0.16 10.96
CA ASP A 132 -5.20 -0.95 12.13
C ASP A 132 -5.45 -2.41 11.76
N ARG A 133 -5.87 -2.65 10.53
CA ARG A 133 -6.07 -3.99 9.99
C ARG A 133 -5.67 -4.03 8.51
N THR A 134 -4.94 -5.07 8.15
CA THR A 134 -4.54 -5.36 6.77
C THR A 134 -5.06 -6.73 6.37
N ASP A 135 -5.81 -6.77 5.29
CA ASP A 135 -6.30 -7.99 4.66
C ASP A 135 -5.73 -8.09 3.23
N ALA A 136 -5.78 -9.27 2.63
CA ALA A 136 -5.30 -9.51 1.29
C ALA A 136 -6.29 -10.37 0.50
N LEU A 137 -6.47 -10.06 -0.79
CA LEU A 137 -7.22 -10.92 -1.70
C LEU A 137 -6.45 -12.21 -1.97
N ALA A 138 -7.18 -13.29 -2.20
CA ALA A 138 -6.56 -14.57 -2.55
C ALA A 138 -5.67 -14.45 -3.79
N GLY A 139 -4.49 -15.04 -3.73
CA GLY A 139 -3.51 -15.02 -4.83
C GLY A 139 -2.72 -13.72 -4.98
N THR A 140 -2.76 -12.83 -3.97
CA THR A 140 -1.92 -11.63 -3.93
C THR A 140 -0.51 -11.97 -3.43
N GLU A 141 0.44 -11.11 -3.79
CA GLU A 141 1.83 -11.26 -3.37
C GLU A 141 2.18 -10.23 -2.28
N VAL A 142 2.52 -10.72 -1.11
CA VAL A 142 3.14 -9.92 -0.03
C VAL A 142 4.57 -10.36 0.12
N ARG A 143 5.53 -9.42 0.04
CA ARG A 143 6.96 -9.74 0.17
C ARG A 143 7.79 -8.50 0.50
N VAL A 144 8.90 -8.73 1.18
CA VAL A 144 9.87 -7.65 1.49
C VAL A 144 10.63 -7.24 0.23
N MET A 145 11.10 -8.21 -0.56
CA MET A 145 11.88 -7.96 -1.78
C MET A 145 11.73 -9.14 -2.75
N ASP A 146 11.77 -8.84 -4.04
CA ASP A 146 11.88 -9.87 -5.09
C ASP A 146 13.17 -10.67 -4.94
N LEU A 147 13.11 -12.01 -5.11
CA LEU A 147 14.27 -12.89 -4.92
C LEU A 147 15.44 -12.56 -5.86
N LYS A 148 15.16 -12.09 -7.10
CA LYS A 148 16.22 -11.65 -8.03
C LYS A 148 16.88 -10.37 -7.55
N ALA A 149 16.11 -9.43 -7.02
CA ALA A 149 16.65 -8.22 -6.41
C ALA A 149 17.45 -8.55 -5.15
N MET A 150 16.93 -9.47 -4.33
CA MET A 150 17.62 -9.95 -3.14
C MET A 150 18.97 -10.63 -3.48
N SER A 151 19.02 -11.48 -4.49
CA SER A 151 20.26 -12.10 -4.98
C SER A 151 21.30 -11.05 -5.40
N ARG A 152 20.86 -10.00 -6.10
CA ARG A 152 21.78 -8.91 -6.50
C ARG A 152 22.36 -8.13 -5.32
N VAL A 153 21.56 -7.89 -4.29
CA VAL A 153 21.96 -7.12 -3.11
C VAL A 153 22.82 -7.96 -2.16
N THR A 154 22.38 -9.17 -1.83
CA THR A 154 23.03 -10.05 -0.86
C THR A 154 24.21 -10.84 -1.43
N LYS A 155 24.30 -10.95 -2.77
CA LYS A 155 25.24 -11.82 -3.50
C LYS A 155 25.02 -13.32 -3.22
N ILE A 156 23.90 -13.69 -2.63
CA ILE A 156 23.49 -15.09 -2.47
C ILE A 156 22.89 -15.55 -3.80
N ASP A 157 23.24 -16.76 -4.21
CA ASP A 157 22.70 -17.36 -5.43
C ASP A 157 21.18 -17.47 -5.38
N HIS A 158 20.52 -17.22 -6.53
CA HIS A 158 19.06 -17.24 -6.64
C HIS A 158 18.46 -18.60 -6.24
N THR A 159 19.10 -19.70 -6.61
CA THR A 159 18.66 -21.05 -6.25
C THR A 159 18.65 -21.23 -4.75
N ARG A 160 19.72 -20.78 -4.08
CA ARG A 160 19.82 -20.84 -2.63
C ARG A 160 18.76 -19.99 -1.94
N LEU A 161 18.47 -18.79 -2.47
CA LEU A 161 17.37 -17.93 -1.95
C LEU A 161 16.01 -18.58 -2.14
N THR A 162 15.78 -19.26 -3.26
CA THR A 162 14.54 -20.00 -3.51
C THR A 162 14.35 -21.14 -2.50
N GLU A 163 15.41 -21.88 -2.18
CA GLU A 163 15.37 -22.91 -1.13
C GLU A 163 15.06 -22.32 0.25
N LEU A 164 15.72 -21.21 0.61
CA LEU A 164 15.48 -20.52 1.87
C LEU A 164 14.05 -19.96 1.98
N ALA A 165 13.49 -19.49 0.87
CA ALA A 165 12.13 -18.99 0.82
C ALA A 165 11.08 -20.08 1.14
N GLN A 166 11.37 -21.34 0.86
CA GLN A 166 10.47 -22.46 1.19
C GLN A 166 10.35 -22.72 2.70
N SER A 167 11.34 -22.31 3.48
CA SER A 167 11.42 -22.58 4.91
C SER A 167 11.25 -21.36 5.80
N SER A 168 11.17 -20.16 5.22
CA SER A 168 11.10 -18.90 5.96
C SER A 168 10.02 -17.98 5.44
N PRO A 169 9.00 -17.64 6.24
CA PRO A 169 7.95 -16.70 5.86
C PRO A 169 8.48 -15.33 5.40
N ILE A 170 9.61 -14.88 5.95
CA ILE A 170 10.22 -13.59 5.59
C ILE A 170 10.65 -13.54 4.12
N PHE A 171 11.04 -14.67 3.55
CA PHE A 171 11.51 -14.78 2.17
C PHE A 171 10.45 -15.36 1.23
N ALA A 172 9.45 -16.04 1.75
CA ALA A 172 8.42 -16.67 0.96
C ALA A 172 7.45 -15.62 0.40
N PRO A 173 7.24 -15.57 -0.92
CA PRO A 173 6.17 -14.77 -1.50
C PRO A 173 4.81 -15.39 -1.16
N GLY A 174 3.79 -14.56 -1.07
CA GLY A 174 2.39 -14.99 -0.89
C GLY A 174 1.77 -14.45 0.39
N ALA A 175 0.51 -14.03 0.30
CA ALA A 175 -0.23 -13.47 1.43
C ALA A 175 -0.45 -14.49 2.56
N GLU A 176 -0.46 -15.78 2.23
CA GLU A 176 -0.62 -16.88 3.19
C GLU A 176 0.54 -17.03 4.18
N ASN A 177 1.67 -16.34 3.93
CA ASN A 177 2.85 -16.37 4.78
C ASN A 177 2.89 -15.19 5.76
N TYR A 178 1.94 -14.28 5.69
CA TYR A 178 1.81 -13.07 6.52
C TYR A 178 0.48 -13.04 7.27
#